data_65200bfcba1f278c288ef536e968c805
#
_entry.id   65200bfcba1f278c288ef536e968c805
#
_cell.length_a   1.000
_cell.length_b   1.000
_cell.length_c   1.000
_cell.angle_alpha   90.00
_cell.angle_beta   90.00
_cell.angle_gamma   90.00
#
_symmetry.space_group_name_H-M   'P 1'
#
loop_
_entity.id
_entity.type
_entity.pdbx_description
1 polymer ?
#
loop_
_entity_poly.entity_id
_entity_poly.type
_entity_poly.pdbx_seq_one_letter_code
_entity_poly.pdbx_strand_id
1 'polypeptide(L)'
;MNSKKNIKLGKNKFYLTILFICFFLFSFYTHVKSKIIESEKFVEIKILDKVSSKNSKLELEIGKAKKFKNLIIKALKCKNSEFDDNPEITAYLQVKDLSNKSNDEVFVFNGWTFSSSPSIKPFDHPIYDIW
;
A
#
# COMPACT_ATOMS: atom_id res chain seq x y z
N MET A 1 -43.58 -11.29 71.29
CA MET A 1 -43.76 -11.78 69.92
C MET A 1 -42.83 -10.95 69.04
N ASN A 2 -41.67 -11.52 68.66
CA ASN A 2 -40.64 -10.80 67.89
C ASN A 2 -40.75 -11.24 66.40
N SER A 3 -41.19 -10.33 65.56
CA SER A 3 -41.22 -10.54 64.12
C SER A 3 -39.81 -10.30 63.55
N LYS A 4 -39.18 -11.36 63.05
CA LYS A 4 -37.93 -11.28 62.31
C LYS A 4 -38.18 -10.78 60.90
N LYS A 5 -37.71 -9.57 60.57
CA LYS A 5 -37.67 -9.06 59.21
C LYS A 5 -36.63 -9.83 58.38
N ASN A 6 -37.05 -10.60 57.42
CA ASN A 6 -36.17 -11.18 56.41
C ASN A 6 -35.67 -10.10 55.45
N ILE A 7 -34.41 -9.75 55.55
CA ILE A 7 -33.72 -8.85 54.66
C ILE A 7 -33.38 -9.65 53.42
N LYS A 8 -34.01 -9.36 52.27
CA LYS A 8 -33.68 -9.95 50.95
C LYS A 8 -32.38 -9.30 50.44
N LEU A 9 -31.27 -9.96 50.72
CA LEU A 9 -29.94 -9.59 50.19
C LEU A 9 -29.70 -10.36 48.88
N GLY A 10 -30.33 -9.96 47.77
CA GLY A 10 -30.24 -10.78 46.56
C GLY A 10 -30.05 -10.03 45.23
N LYS A 11 -30.52 -8.80 45.14
CA LYS A 11 -30.51 -8.09 43.82
C LYS A 11 -29.21 -7.33 43.51
N ASN A 12 -28.50 -6.83 44.50
CA ASN A 12 -27.31 -6.01 44.24
C ASN A 12 -26.09 -6.82 43.79
N LYS A 13 -25.97 -8.08 44.21
CA LYS A 13 -24.86 -8.94 43.75
C LYS A 13 -24.96 -9.29 42.26
N PHE A 14 -26.16 -9.47 41.79
CA PHE A 14 -26.40 -9.78 40.36
C PHE A 14 -26.04 -8.61 39.43
N TYR A 15 -26.36 -7.38 39.83
CA TYR A 15 -25.97 -6.20 39.09
C TYR A 15 -24.45 -5.96 39.12
N LEU A 16 -23.81 -6.25 40.27
CA LEU A 16 -22.38 -6.11 40.42
C LEU A 16 -21.60 -7.11 39.54
N THR A 17 -22.07 -8.34 39.42
CA THR A 17 -21.47 -9.35 38.51
C THR A 17 -21.66 -9.01 37.06
N ILE A 18 -22.81 -8.49 36.64
CA ILE A 18 -23.05 -8.04 35.28
C ILE A 18 -22.14 -6.86 34.95
N LEU A 19 -21.99 -5.88 35.85
CA LEU A 19 -21.14 -4.72 35.68
C LEU A 19 -19.66 -5.13 35.55
N PHE A 20 -19.22 -6.13 36.32
CA PHE A 20 -17.88 -6.67 36.24
C PHE A 20 -17.60 -7.41 34.92
N ILE A 21 -18.58 -8.18 34.43
CA ILE A 21 -18.50 -8.88 33.13
C ILE A 21 -18.46 -7.87 31.98
N CYS A 22 -19.29 -6.82 32.01
CA CYS A 22 -19.28 -5.75 31.02
C CYS A 22 -17.95 -5.01 31.02
N PHE A 23 -17.38 -4.71 32.20
CA PHE A 23 -16.07 -4.07 32.31
C PHE A 23 -14.94 -4.93 31.75
N PHE A 24 -15.01 -6.26 32.01
CA PHE A 24 -14.03 -7.21 31.47
C PHE A 24 -14.14 -7.36 29.94
N LEU A 25 -15.34 -7.41 29.39
CA LEU A 25 -15.54 -7.44 27.95
C LEU A 25 -15.10 -6.15 27.26
N PHE A 26 -15.27 -4.99 27.92
CA PHE A 26 -14.80 -3.71 27.39
C PHE A 26 -13.26 -3.60 27.35
N SER A 27 -12.56 -4.30 28.28
CA SER A 27 -11.10 -4.31 28.32
C SER A 27 -10.47 -5.06 27.16
N PHE A 28 -11.19 -5.99 26.50
CA PHE A 28 -10.67 -6.72 25.35
C PHE A 28 -10.83 -5.97 24.02
N TYR A 29 -11.63 -4.88 23.96
CA TYR A 29 -11.87 -4.15 22.73
C TYR A 29 -10.76 -3.16 22.34
N THR A 30 -9.70 -3.00 23.12
CA THR A 30 -8.76 -1.87 22.94
C THR A 30 -7.44 -2.20 22.26
N HIS A 31 -7.24 -3.37 21.61
CA HIS A 31 -5.95 -3.66 20.96
C HIS A 31 -6.03 -4.39 19.63
N VAL A 32 -6.92 -3.97 18.73
CA VAL A 32 -6.64 -4.19 17.31
C VAL A 32 -5.84 -2.99 16.80
N LYS A 33 -4.55 -2.95 17.09
CA LYS A 33 -3.62 -2.16 16.28
C LYS A 33 -3.58 -2.82 14.90
N SER A 34 -4.35 -2.30 13.95
CA SER A 34 -4.08 -2.49 12.54
C SER A 34 -2.62 -2.09 12.33
N LYS A 35 -1.76 -3.07 12.07
CA LYS A 35 -0.41 -2.84 11.57
C LYS A 35 -0.62 -2.19 10.20
N ILE A 36 -0.63 -0.85 10.16
CA ILE A 36 -0.48 -0.13 8.92
C ILE A 36 0.83 -0.65 8.38
N ILE A 37 0.76 -1.47 7.33
CA ILE A 37 1.93 -1.86 6.54
C ILE A 37 2.47 -0.52 6.08
N GLU A 38 3.60 -0.13 6.64
CA GLU A 38 4.32 1.07 6.25
C GLU A 38 4.62 0.88 4.76
N SER A 39 3.82 1.53 3.91
CA SER A 39 3.97 1.43 2.47
C SER A 39 5.39 1.88 2.17
N GLU A 40 6.16 1.05 1.49
CA GLU A 40 7.50 1.39 1.04
C GLU A 40 7.45 2.77 0.44
N LYS A 41 8.25 3.69 0.99
CA LYS A 41 8.26 5.09 0.53
C LYS A 41 8.92 5.24 -0.84
N PHE A 42 9.74 4.27 -1.22
CA PHE A 42 10.54 4.30 -2.43
C PHE A 42 10.38 3.01 -3.24
N VAL A 43 10.50 3.15 -4.55
CA VAL A 43 10.60 2.03 -5.49
C VAL A 43 11.76 2.30 -6.44
N GLU A 44 12.61 1.31 -6.65
CA GLU A 44 13.65 1.34 -7.68
C GLU A 44 13.09 0.73 -8.96
N ILE A 45 13.10 1.49 -10.05
CA ILE A 45 12.78 1.01 -11.39
C ILE A 45 14.03 0.91 -12.23
N LYS A 46 14.03 -0.04 -13.16
CA LYS A 46 15.08 -0.16 -14.17
C LYS A 46 14.60 0.45 -15.48
N ILE A 47 15.49 1.15 -16.15
CA ILE A 47 15.23 1.80 -17.43
C ILE A 47 16.33 1.38 -18.40
N LEU A 48 15.94 0.71 -19.48
CA LEU A 48 16.80 0.41 -20.61
C LEU A 48 16.64 1.50 -21.67
N ASP A 49 17.73 2.14 -22.03
CA ASP A 49 17.82 2.99 -23.23
C ASP A 49 18.15 2.08 -24.41
N LYS A 50 17.17 1.86 -25.30
CA LYS A 50 17.29 0.96 -26.47
C LYS A 50 18.31 1.44 -27.49
N VAL A 51 18.54 2.76 -27.59
CA VAL A 51 19.47 3.35 -28.55
C VAL A 51 20.92 3.11 -28.12
N SER A 52 21.21 3.32 -26.84
CA SER A 52 22.56 3.18 -26.31
C SER A 52 22.81 1.84 -25.62
N SER A 53 21.80 0.99 -25.49
CA SER A 53 21.81 -0.29 -24.75
C SER A 53 22.26 -0.13 -23.29
N LYS A 54 22.04 1.05 -22.70
CA LYS A 54 22.41 1.34 -21.32
C LYS A 54 21.26 1.11 -20.36
N ASN A 55 21.54 0.36 -19.31
CA ASN A 55 20.63 0.21 -18.18
C ASN A 55 20.91 1.29 -17.14
N SER A 56 19.85 1.88 -16.61
CA SER A 56 19.88 2.85 -15.53
C SER A 56 18.90 2.41 -14.44
N LYS A 57 19.22 2.72 -13.21
CA LYS A 57 18.32 2.55 -12.06
C LYS A 57 17.82 3.92 -11.63
N LEU A 58 16.55 4.02 -11.37
CA LEU A 58 15.91 5.24 -10.92
C LEU A 58 15.08 4.94 -9.67
N GLU A 59 15.48 5.56 -8.56
CA GLU A 59 14.70 5.51 -7.33
C GLU A 59 13.61 6.58 -7.37
N LEU A 60 12.37 6.16 -7.13
CA LEU A 60 11.18 7.01 -7.11
C LEU A 60 10.59 7.00 -5.70
N GLU A 61 10.29 8.17 -5.18
CA GLU A 61 9.43 8.30 -4.01
C GLU A 61 7.97 8.17 -4.44
N ILE A 62 7.23 7.26 -3.78
CA ILE A 62 5.83 7.00 -4.11
C ILE A 62 5.01 8.28 -3.97
N GLY A 63 4.21 8.57 -5.00
CA GLY A 63 3.40 9.78 -5.08
C GLY A 63 4.12 10.99 -5.67
N LYS A 64 5.46 10.98 -5.80
CA LYS A 64 6.22 12.08 -6.40
C LYS A 64 6.64 11.76 -7.83
N ALA A 65 6.59 12.77 -8.69
CA ALA A 65 7.08 12.67 -10.06
C ALA A 65 8.57 12.97 -10.11
N LYS A 66 9.33 12.21 -10.90
CA LYS A 66 10.76 12.41 -11.13
C LYS A 66 11.03 12.44 -12.62
N LYS A 67 11.85 13.39 -13.03
CA LYS A 67 12.27 13.51 -14.43
C LYS A 67 13.46 12.62 -14.72
N PHE A 68 13.37 11.86 -15.80
CA PHE A 68 14.47 11.09 -16.37
C PHE A 68 14.57 11.40 -17.87
N LYS A 69 15.59 12.12 -18.28
CA LYS A 69 15.75 12.64 -19.66
C LYS A 69 14.45 13.33 -20.12
N ASN A 70 13.78 12.78 -21.17
CA ASN A 70 12.54 13.32 -21.71
C ASN A 70 11.27 12.71 -21.07
N LEU A 71 11.43 11.84 -20.08
CA LEU A 71 10.31 11.23 -19.38
C LEU A 71 10.06 11.89 -18.03
N ILE A 72 8.79 12.01 -17.65
CA ILE A 72 8.36 12.25 -16.28
C ILE A 72 7.72 10.97 -15.79
N ILE A 73 8.28 10.38 -14.75
CA ILE A 73 7.85 9.10 -14.20
C ILE A 73 7.35 9.31 -12.78
N LYS A 74 6.20 8.75 -12.46
CA LYS A 74 5.60 8.79 -11.13
C LYS A 74 5.15 7.39 -10.74
N ALA A 75 5.62 6.89 -9.60
CA ALA A 75 5.09 5.69 -8.99
C ALA A 75 3.94 6.07 -8.07
N LEU A 76 2.76 5.48 -8.25
CA LEU A 76 1.60 5.72 -7.40
C LEU A 76 1.48 4.70 -6.28
N LYS A 77 1.85 3.46 -6.56
CA LYS A 77 1.81 2.34 -5.61
C LYS A 77 2.93 1.37 -5.91
N CYS A 78 3.43 0.73 -4.87
CA CYS A 78 4.30 -0.44 -4.96
C CYS A 78 3.73 -1.53 -4.06
N LYS A 79 3.79 -2.77 -4.50
CA LYS A 79 3.39 -3.94 -3.74
C LYS A 79 4.47 -4.99 -3.87
N ASN A 80 4.91 -5.53 -2.74
CA ASN A 80 5.81 -6.66 -2.66
C ASN A 80 5.03 -7.87 -2.15
N SER A 81 5.08 -8.99 -2.85
CA SER A 81 4.41 -10.23 -2.48
C SER A 81 5.40 -11.26 -1.93
N GLU A 82 6.24 -10.86 -0.95
CA GLU A 82 7.29 -11.69 -0.35
C GLU A 82 6.79 -13.03 0.24
N PHE A 83 5.50 -13.10 0.56
CA PHE A 83 4.90 -14.28 1.19
C PHE A 83 4.25 -15.24 0.21
N ASP A 84 4.28 -14.94 -1.08
CA ASP A 84 3.75 -15.82 -2.12
C ASP A 84 4.87 -16.80 -2.58
N ASP A 85 4.48 -17.98 -3.08
CA ASP A 85 5.42 -18.98 -3.61
C ASP A 85 6.30 -18.45 -4.75
N ASN A 86 5.81 -17.41 -5.44
CA ASN A 86 6.55 -16.66 -6.44
C ASN A 86 6.55 -15.15 -6.04
N PRO A 87 7.56 -14.71 -5.29
CA PRO A 87 7.63 -13.30 -4.87
C PRO A 87 7.73 -12.37 -6.08
N GLU A 88 6.83 -11.41 -6.14
CA GLU A 88 6.75 -10.45 -7.24
C GLU A 88 6.68 -9.02 -6.67
N ILE A 89 7.49 -8.13 -7.20
CA ILE A 89 7.37 -6.71 -6.94
C ILE A 89 6.59 -6.09 -8.10
N THR A 90 5.48 -5.44 -7.75
CA THR A 90 4.64 -4.75 -8.72
C THR A 90 4.57 -3.26 -8.40
N ALA A 91 4.67 -2.41 -9.41
CA ALA A 91 4.51 -0.98 -9.25
C ALA A 91 3.49 -0.42 -10.24
N TYR A 92 2.66 0.51 -9.77
CA TYR A 92 1.76 1.26 -10.65
C TYR A 92 2.46 2.55 -11.07
N LEU A 93 2.81 2.64 -12.35
CA LEU A 93 3.56 3.75 -12.92
C LEU A 93 2.68 4.61 -13.83
N GLN A 94 2.95 5.90 -13.78
CA GLN A 94 2.48 6.88 -14.75
C GLN A 94 3.71 7.50 -15.42
N VAL A 95 3.76 7.43 -16.74
CA VAL A 95 4.87 7.98 -17.52
C VAL A 95 4.34 8.95 -18.57
N LYS A 96 4.91 10.16 -18.60
CA LYS A 96 4.68 11.18 -19.64
C LYS A 96 5.94 11.35 -20.45
N ASP A 97 5.82 11.50 -21.77
CA ASP A 97 6.92 11.85 -22.65
C ASP A 97 6.87 13.36 -22.98
N LEU A 98 7.96 14.05 -22.68
CA LEU A 98 8.13 15.49 -22.95
C LEU A 98 8.63 15.79 -24.37
N SER A 99 8.92 14.76 -25.17
CA SER A 99 9.37 14.93 -26.57
C SER A 99 8.26 15.46 -27.45
N ASN A 100 7.01 15.17 -27.09
CA ASN A 100 5.84 15.65 -27.81
C ASN A 100 5.52 17.09 -27.42
N LYS A 101 5.63 18.01 -28.40
CA LYS A 101 5.38 19.46 -28.21
C LYS A 101 3.88 19.80 -28.15
N SER A 102 2.98 18.84 -28.30
CA SER A 102 1.56 19.07 -28.05
C SER A 102 1.36 19.32 -26.54
N ASN A 103 0.68 20.40 -26.23
CA ASN A 103 0.38 20.78 -24.82
C ASN A 103 -0.56 19.76 -24.12
N ASP A 104 -0.86 18.65 -24.75
CA ASP A 104 -1.68 17.59 -24.20
C ASP A 104 -0.86 16.73 -23.25
N GLU A 105 -1.21 16.78 -21.98
CA GLU A 105 -0.62 15.95 -20.92
C GLU A 105 -1.05 14.48 -21.03
N VAL A 106 -0.70 13.83 -22.12
CA VAL A 106 -1.04 12.42 -22.32
C VAL A 106 0.01 11.52 -21.67
N PHE A 107 -0.45 10.55 -20.90
CA PHE A 107 0.41 9.50 -20.42
C PHE A 107 0.74 8.53 -21.54
N VAL A 108 2.01 8.33 -21.83
CA VAL A 108 2.47 7.27 -22.74
C VAL A 108 2.40 5.89 -22.07
N PHE A 109 2.34 5.86 -20.74
CA PHE A 109 2.08 4.67 -19.96
C PHE A 109 1.32 5.02 -18.68
N ASN A 110 0.32 4.22 -18.36
CA ASN A 110 -0.43 4.35 -17.12
C ASN A 110 -0.92 2.94 -16.70
N GLY A 111 -0.17 2.27 -15.83
CA GLY A 111 -0.47 0.89 -15.50
C GLY A 111 0.49 0.22 -14.53
N TRP A 112 0.24 -1.06 -14.30
CA TRP A 112 1.10 -1.90 -13.49
C TRP A 112 2.28 -2.40 -14.29
N THR A 113 3.46 -2.42 -13.68
CA THR A 113 4.67 -3.11 -14.14
C THR A 113 5.06 -4.19 -13.14
N PHE A 114 5.77 -5.19 -13.64
CA PHE A 114 6.11 -6.42 -12.90
C PHE A 114 7.62 -6.64 -12.99
N SER A 115 8.27 -6.87 -11.85
CA SER A 115 9.73 -6.99 -11.79
C SER A 115 10.26 -8.26 -12.45
N SER A 116 9.55 -9.38 -12.30
CA SER A 116 9.95 -10.68 -12.88
C SER A 116 9.44 -10.91 -14.29
N SER A 117 8.36 -10.21 -14.67
CA SER A 117 7.67 -10.44 -15.95
C SER A 117 7.32 -9.12 -16.65
N PRO A 118 8.31 -8.33 -17.07
CA PRO A 118 8.07 -7.02 -17.68
C PRO A 118 7.26 -7.09 -18.98
N SER A 119 7.23 -8.24 -19.63
CA SER A 119 6.48 -8.46 -20.87
C SER A 119 4.97 -8.62 -20.68
N ILE A 120 4.48 -8.83 -19.46
CA ILE A 120 3.02 -8.99 -19.23
C ILE A 120 2.28 -7.70 -19.60
N LYS A 121 2.86 -6.54 -19.30
CA LYS A 121 2.32 -5.24 -19.67
C LYS A 121 3.47 -4.31 -20.03
N PRO A 122 4.03 -4.49 -21.25
CA PRO A 122 5.23 -3.78 -21.64
C PRO A 122 4.96 -2.27 -21.72
N PHE A 123 5.96 -1.51 -21.29
CA PHE A 123 6.03 -0.10 -21.61
C PHE A 123 6.46 0.05 -23.07
N ASP A 124 5.47 0.31 -23.94
CA ASP A 124 5.74 0.48 -25.37
C ASP A 124 6.18 1.91 -25.66
N HIS A 125 7.50 2.10 -25.73
CA HIS A 125 8.12 3.38 -26.04
C HIS A 125 9.28 3.16 -27.02
N PRO A 126 9.46 4.01 -28.05
CA PRO A 126 10.47 3.77 -29.09
C PRO A 126 11.92 3.76 -28.57
N ILE A 127 12.21 4.49 -27.48
CA ILE A 127 13.56 4.70 -26.98
C ILE A 127 13.83 3.95 -25.67
N TYR A 128 12.83 3.75 -24.82
CA TYR A 128 13.01 3.24 -23.48
C TYR A 128 12.15 2.02 -23.19
N ASP A 129 12.68 1.09 -22.38
CA ASP A 129 11.90 0.09 -21.66
C ASP A 129 12.00 0.37 -20.16
N ILE A 130 10.92 0.13 -19.40
CA ILE A 130 10.83 0.40 -17.96
C ILE A 130 10.22 -0.82 -17.27
N TRP A 131 10.85 -1.28 -16.17
CA TRP A 131 10.33 -2.34 -15.30
C TRP A 131 10.80 -2.22 -13.86
#